data_71a567cfa61007ad2c5be8d94e80a684
#
_entry.id   71a567cfa61007ad2c5be8d94e80a684
#
_cell.length_a   1.000
_cell.length_b   1.000
_cell.length_c   1.000
_cell.angle_alpha   90.00
_cell.angle_beta   90.00
_cell.angle_gamma   90.00
#
_symmetry.space_group_name_H-M   'P 1'
#
loop_
_entity.id
_entity.type
_entity.pdbx_description
1 polymer ?
#
loop_
_entity_poly.entity_id
_entity_poly.type
_entity_poly.pdbx_seq_one_letter_code
_entity_poly.pdbx_strand_id
1 'polypeptide(L)'
;MATAELAGKHLVLGMTGGIACYKIAELTRLLTKAGATVQVVMTEAATQFITPVTMQALSGRPVYTSQWDARIANNMAHIDLSREADAIVIAPASTDFLAKLAHGMADDLLATLCVARDCPLLVVPAMNRQMWQNPATQRNVAQLRADGIEVLGPDSGPQACGEIGDGRMLEAAATYEAIASFFAPKILSGRRVLLTAGPTFEPLDPVRGITNRSSGKMGFALARAAQQAGADVHLVAGPVALETPWGVFREDVQTAQQMHDAVMRAVTDADIFIGVAAVADWRVDHPSDHKIKKSADRALPTFSFVENPDILALVAKLPHPPFTVGFAAESGDLEVHGEEKRVRKNVPLLIGNLGPLTFGMDDNEVILFEAGGATRLPRADKQTLARALIAEIAKRLPDTSLIR
;
A
#
# COMPACT_ATOMS: atom_id res chain seq x y z
N MET A 1 -18.73 4.98 9.20
CA MET A 1 -18.63 3.70 8.45
C MET A 1 -17.47 3.86 7.48
N ALA A 2 -16.48 2.98 7.52
CA ALA A 2 -15.42 2.99 6.51
C ALA A 2 -16.07 2.87 5.14
N THR A 3 -15.76 3.77 4.23
CA THR A 3 -16.20 3.67 2.83
C THR A 3 -15.55 2.41 2.26
N ALA A 4 -16.38 1.44 1.88
CA ALA A 4 -15.89 0.19 1.31
C ALA A 4 -15.13 0.50 0.00
N GLU A 5 -13.82 0.21 -0.04
CA GLU A 5 -12.91 0.60 -1.13
C GLU A 5 -13.35 0.06 -2.51
N LEU A 6 -14.06 -1.07 -2.49
CA LEU A 6 -14.57 -1.72 -3.70
C LEU A 6 -16.10 -1.75 -3.75
N ALA A 7 -16.76 -0.77 -3.09
CA ALA A 7 -18.21 -0.69 -3.08
C ALA A 7 -18.78 -0.62 -4.50
N GLY A 8 -19.74 -1.49 -4.77
CA GLY A 8 -20.41 -1.56 -6.07
C GLY A 8 -19.60 -2.22 -7.19
N LYS A 9 -18.37 -2.67 -6.91
CA LYS A 9 -17.57 -3.42 -7.89
C LYS A 9 -18.02 -4.87 -7.97
N HIS A 10 -18.15 -5.38 -9.19
CA HIS A 10 -18.42 -6.77 -9.47
C HIS A 10 -17.17 -7.45 -10.05
N LEU A 11 -16.63 -8.43 -9.32
CA LEU A 11 -15.39 -9.10 -9.67
C LEU A 11 -15.67 -10.57 -10.03
N VAL A 12 -15.18 -11.02 -11.17
CA VAL A 12 -15.06 -12.44 -11.44
C VAL A 12 -13.71 -12.93 -10.93
N LEU A 13 -13.72 -13.85 -9.97
CA LEU A 13 -12.55 -14.47 -9.39
C LEU A 13 -12.34 -15.85 -9.99
N GLY A 14 -11.44 -15.95 -10.96
CA GLY A 14 -11.07 -17.19 -11.64
C GLY A 14 -9.99 -17.94 -10.87
N MET A 15 -10.23 -19.21 -10.56
CA MET A 15 -9.29 -20.04 -9.83
C MET A 15 -8.74 -21.15 -10.70
N THR A 16 -7.40 -21.29 -10.75
CA THR A 16 -6.73 -22.38 -11.46
C THR A 16 -6.03 -23.33 -10.50
N GLY A 17 -5.63 -24.51 -10.97
CA GLY A 17 -5.05 -25.55 -10.13
C GLY A 17 -3.69 -25.19 -9.55
N GLY A 18 -3.59 -25.17 -8.23
CA GLY A 18 -2.36 -24.96 -7.49
C GLY A 18 -2.58 -24.87 -5.99
N ILE A 19 -1.52 -25.20 -5.23
CA ILE A 19 -1.60 -25.19 -3.76
C ILE A 19 -2.01 -23.83 -3.21
N ALA A 20 -1.68 -22.73 -3.89
CA ALA A 20 -2.03 -21.37 -3.48
C ALA A 20 -3.55 -21.08 -3.44
N CYS A 21 -4.41 -22.01 -3.90
CA CYS A 21 -5.87 -21.88 -3.77
C CYS A 21 -6.34 -21.61 -2.34
N TYR A 22 -5.61 -22.07 -1.32
CA TYR A 22 -5.98 -21.78 0.07
C TYR A 22 -5.99 -20.28 0.41
N LYS A 23 -5.14 -19.48 -0.24
CA LYS A 23 -5.09 -18.02 -0.05
C LYS A 23 -6.35 -17.33 -0.59
N ILE A 24 -7.01 -17.95 -1.55
CA ILE A 24 -8.16 -17.33 -2.23
C ILE A 24 -9.39 -17.29 -1.34
N ALA A 25 -9.47 -18.20 -0.37
CA ALA A 25 -10.52 -18.15 0.65
C ALA A 25 -10.48 -16.82 1.44
N GLU A 26 -9.28 -16.42 1.90
CA GLU A 26 -9.11 -15.15 2.61
C GLU A 26 -9.25 -13.95 1.66
N LEU A 27 -8.69 -14.02 0.45
CA LEU A 27 -8.86 -12.96 -0.56
C LEU A 27 -10.35 -12.69 -0.84
N THR A 28 -11.16 -13.75 -1.00
CA THR A 28 -12.61 -13.61 -1.20
C THR A 28 -13.27 -12.85 -0.04
N ARG A 29 -12.90 -13.17 1.21
CA ARG A 29 -13.40 -12.47 2.40
C ARG A 29 -12.98 -11.00 2.43
N LEU A 30 -11.73 -10.69 2.07
CA LEU A 30 -11.25 -9.31 2.01
C LEU A 30 -12.01 -8.49 0.96
N LEU A 31 -12.20 -9.04 -0.24
CA LEU A 31 -12.93 -8.40 -1.34
C LEU A 31 -14.40 -8.14 -0.97
N THR A 32 -15.08 -9.15 -0.41
CA THR A 32 -16.49 -9.01 0.01
C THR A 32 -16.63 -8.01 1.17
N LYS A 33 -15.72 -8.02 2.15
CA LYS A 33 -15.69 -7.05 3.24
C LYS A 33 -15.44 -5.61 2.73
N ALA A 34 -14.67 -5.46 1.66
CA ALA A 34 -14.46 -4.19 0.98
C ALA A 34 -15.63 -3.73 0.10
N GLY A 35 -16.75 -4.47 0.08
CA GLY A 35 -17.99 -4.13 -0.60
C GLY A 35 -18.07 -4.62 -2.04
N ALA A 36 -17.12 -5.43 -2.52
CA ALA A 36 -17.21 -6.04 -3.83
C ALA A 36 -18.19 -7.22 -3.84
N THR A 37 -18.87 -7.40 -4.96
CA THR A 37 -19.54 -8.66 -5.30
C THR A 37 -18.51 -9.57 -5.98
N VAL A 38 -18.34 -10.79 -5.46
CA VAL A 38 -17.36 -11.75 -5.99
C VAL A 38 -18.07 -12.95 -6.59
N GLN A 39 -17.93 -13.14 -7.89
CA GLN A 39 -18.39 -14.31 -8.62
C GLN A 39 -17.22 -15.26 -8.88
N VAL A 40 -17.27 -16.45 -8.29
CA VAL A 40 -16.18 -17.42 -8.42
C VAL A 40 -16.42 -18.36 -9.61
N VAL A 41 -15.35 -18.54 -10.42
CA VAL A 41 -15.26 -19.50 -11.50
C VAL A 41 -14.01 -20.36 -11.30
N MET A 42 -14.14 -21.69 -11.31
CA MET A 42 -13.03 -22.61 -11.03
C MET A 42 -12.77 -23.52 -12.22
N THR A 43 -11.50 -23.71 -12.55
CA THR A 43 -11.12 -24.82 -13.44
C THR A 43 -11.30 -26.16 -12.72
N GLU A 44 -11.40 -27.26 -13.45
CA GLU A 44 -11.45 -28.61 -12.86
C GLU A 44 -10.25 -28.85 -11.93
N ALA A 45 -9.06 -28.45 -12.35
CA ALA A 45 -7.85 -28.57 -11.53
C ALA A 45 -7.94 -27.80 -10.22
N ALA A 46 -8.60 -26.64 -10.16
CA ALA A 46 -8.77 -25.87 -8.92
C ALA A 46 -9.60 -26.61 -7.89
N THR A 47 -10.58 -27.41 -8.32
CA THR A 47 -11.47 -28.20 -7.44
C THR A 47 -10.74 -29.28 -6.66
N GLN A 48 -9.53 -29.67 -7.09
CA GLN A 48 -8.68 -30.63 -6.40
C GLN A 48 -7.98 -30.01 -5.16
N PHE A 49 -7.88 -28.69 -5.08
CA PHE A 49 -7.19 -27.97 -4.00
C PHE A 49 -8.16 -27.33 -3.01
N ILE A 50 -9.32 -26.88 -3.47
CA ILE A 50 -10.38 -26.30 -2.65
C ILE A 50 -11.73 -26.61 -3.29
N THR A 51 -12.76 -26.86 -2.46
CA THR A 51 -14.05 -27.25 -2.99
C THR A 51 -14.90 -26.05 -3.43
N PRO A 52 -15.76 -26.19 -4.47
CA PRO A 52 -16.74 -25.17 -4.85
C PRO A 52 -17.66 -24.77 -3.67
N VAL A 53 -18.00 -25.70 -2.76
CA VAL A 53 -18.83 -25.44 -1.58
C VAL A 53 -18.18 -24.41 -0.66
N THR A 54 -16.86 -24.52 -0.44
CA THR A 54 -16.11 -23.53 0.39
C THR A 54 -16.21 -22.15 -0.24
N MET A 55 -15.95 -22.05 -1.54
CA MET A 55 -15.94 -20.77 -2.24
C MET A 55 -17.35 -20.16 -2.34
N GLN A 56 -18.39 -20.99 -2.52
CA GLN A 56 -19.79 -20.57 -2.49
C GLN A 56 -20.16 -19.99 -1.13
N ALA A 57 -19.77 -20.63 -0.04
CA ALA A 57 -20.04 -20.14 1.31
C ALA A 57 -19.36 -18.79 1.59
N LEU A 58 -18.16 -18.58 1.06
CA LEU A 58 -17.38 -17.35 1.27
C LEU A 58 -17.86 -16.18 0.40
N SER A 59 -18.21 -16.45 -0.87
CA SER A 59 -18.69 -15.43 -1.80
C SER A 59 -20.18 -15.12 -1.68
N GLY A 60 -20.96 -16.04 -1.08
CA GLY A 60 -22.42 -15.98 -1.02
C GLY A 60 -23.10 -16.18 -2.39
N ARG A 61 -22.38 -16.65 -3.40
CA ARG A 61 -22.86 -16.82 -4.78
C ARG A 61 -22.53 -18.22 -5.31
N PRO A 62 -23.36 -18.78 -6.24
CA PRO A 62 -23.05 -20.05 -6.88
C PRO A 62 -21.68 -20.02 -7.55
N VAL A 63 -20.90 -21.10 -7.42
CA VAL A 63 -19.61 -21.27 -8.08
C VAL A 63 -19.82 -21.99 -9.41
N TYR A 64 -19.18 -21.51 -10.47
CA TYR A 64 -19.23 -22.14 -11.80
C TYR A 64 -17.94 -22.91 -12.06
N THR A 65 -18.09 -24.15 -12.55
CA THR A 65 -16.96 -25.06 -12.83
C THR A 65 -16.98 -25.61 -14.25
N SER A 66 -18.08 -25.41 -14.99
CA SER A 66 -18.26 -25.94 -16.33
C SER A 66 -19.05 -24.98 -17.21
N GLN A 67 -18.70 -24.93 -18.51
CA GLN A 67 -19.45 -24.18 -19.50
C GLN A 67 -20.84 -24.81 -19.81
N TRP A 68 -21.03 -26.05 -19.37
CA TRP A 68 -22.27 -26.82 -19.57
C TRP A 68 -23.17 -26.80 -18.33
N ASP A 69 -23.04 -25.77 -17.49
CA ASP A 69 -23.84 -25.65 -16.27
C ASP A 69 -25.32 -25.35 -16.62
N ALA A 70 -26.20 -26.29 -16.34
CA ALA A 70 -27.63 -26.20 -16.65
C ALA A 70 -28.38 -25.08 -15.85
N ARG A 71 -27.75 -24.48 -14.86
CA ARG A 71 -28.31 -23.31 -14.12
C ARG A 71 -28.33 -22.05 -14.98
N ILE A 72 -27.63 -22.03 -16.11
CA ILE A 72 -27.52 -20.88 -16.99
C ILE A 72 -28.53 -21.08 -18.15
N ALA A 73 -29.54 -20.22 -18.18
CA ALA A 73 -30.73 -20.38 -19.03
C ALA A 73 -30.44 -20.39 -20.53
N ASN A 74 -29.36 -19.73 -20.99
CA ASN A 74 -29.00 -19.56 -22.38
C ASN A 74 -27.74 -20.34 -22.81
N ASN A 75 -27.12 -21.09 -21.90
CA ASN A 75 -25.81 -21.77 -22.08
C ASN A 75 -24.65 -20.82 -22.49
N MET A 76 -24.78 -19.51 -22.24
CA MET A 76 -23.77 -18.51 -22.57
C MET A 76 -23.13 -17.88 -21.29
N ALA A 77 -22.81 -18.71 -20.31
CA ALA A 77 -22.20 -18.32 -19.05
C ALA A 77 -21.01 -17.37 -19.23
N HIS A 78 -20.14 -17.65 -20.19
CA HIS A 78 -18.95 -16.86 -20.47
C HIS A 78 -19.28 -15.43 -20.93
N ILE A 79 -20.40 -15.21 -21.59
CA ILE A 79 -20.87 -13.89 -22.01
C ILE A 79 -21.48 -13.13 -20.83
N ASP A 80 -22.43 -13.78 -20.11
CA ASP A 80 -23.14 -13.11 -19.02
C ASP A 80 -22.20 -12.73 -17.87
N LEU A 81 -21.33 -13.66 -17.49
CA LEU A 81 -20.35 -13.44 -16.42
C LEU A 81 -19.31 -12.36 -16.78
N SER A 82 -18.87 -12.27 -18.04
CA SER A 82 -17.90 -11.26 -18.46
C SER A 82 -18.51 -9.86 -18.54
N ARG A 83 -19.77 -9.74 -19.01
CA ARG A 83 -20.47 -8.47 -19.17
C ARG A 83 -20.85 -7.81 -17.83
N GLU A 84 -21.11 -8.61 -16.82
CA GLU A 84 -21.43 -8.11 -15.48
C GLU A 84 -20.18 -7.69 -14.70
N ALA A 85 -18.97 -8.07 -15.14
CA ALA A 85 -17.75 -7.86 -14.39
C ALA A 85 -17.13 -6.49 -14.63
N ASP A 86 -16.74 -5.79 -13.55
CA ASP A 86 -15.84 -4.64 -13.60
C ASP A 86 -14.39 -5.06 -13.88
N ALA A 87 -14.01 -6.27 -13.49
CA ALA A 87 -12.74 -6.92 -13.81
C ALA A 87 -12.81 -8.43 -13.56
N ILE A 88 -11.94 -9.15 -14.29
CA ILE A 88 -11.66 -10.57 -14.04
C ILE A 88 -10.29 -10.67 -13.34
N VAL A 89 -10.22 -11.42 -12.25
CA VAL A 89 -8.98 -11.66 -11.49
C VAL A 89 -8.71 -13.16 -11.48
N ILE A 90 -7.62 -13.60 -12.11
CA ILE A 90 -7.18 -15.00 -12.08
C ILE A 90 -6.21 -15.20 -10.93
N ALA A 91 -6.66 -15.85 -9.88
CA ALA A 91 -5.89 -16.11 -8.67
C ALA A 91 -6.25 -17.47 -8.04
N PRO A 92 -5.28 -18.37 -7.87
CA PRO A 92 -3.94 -18.34 -8.44
C PRO A 92 -3.95 -18.55 -9.95
N ALA A 93 -3.00 -17.93 -10.68
CA ALA A 93 -2.77 -18.17 -12.07
C ALA A 93 -1.63 -19.18 -12.27
N SER A 94 -1.94 -20.41 -12.68
CA SER A 94 -0.95 -21.45 -12.94
C SER A 94 -0.19 -21.19 -14.26
N THR A 95 0.98 -21.81 -14.41
CA THR A 95 1.77 -21.75 -15.66
C THR A 95 0.95 -22.17 -16.88
N ASP A 96 0.15 -23.25 -16.75
CA ASP A 96 -0.75 -23.72 -17.79
C ASP A 96 -1.77 -22.64 -18.18
N PHE A 97 -2.41 -22.03 -17.21
CA PHE A 97 -3.43 -21.02 -17.47
C PHE A 97 -2.85 -19.73 -18.07
N LEU A 98 -1.65 -19.31 -17.63
CA LEU A 98 -0.93 -18.19 -18.26
C LEU A 98 -0.62 -18.49 -19.73
N ALA A 99 -0.24 -19.75 -20.05
CA ALA A 99 -0.03 -20.16 -21.45
C ALA A 99 -1.32 -20.14 -22.25
N LYS A 100 -2.44 -20.65 -21.70
CA LYS A 100 -3.75 -20.57 -22.34
C LYS A 100 -4.14 -19.14 -22.69
N LEU A 101 -4.00 -18.22 -21.74
CA LEU A 101 -4.30 -16.80 -21.96
C LEU A 101 -3.43 -16.19 -23.06
N ALA A 102 -2.10 -16.43 -23.00
CA ALA A 102 -1.15 -15.87 -23.96
C ALA A 102 -1.36 -16.38 -25.41
N HIS A 103 -2.01 -17.55 -25.56
CA HIS A 103 -2.31 -18.14 -26.86
C HIS A 103 -3.80 -18.06 -27.27
N GLY A 104 -4.64 -17.40 -26.46
CA GLY A 104 -6.07 -17.24 -26.77
C GLY A 104 -6.84 -18.54 -26.75
N MET A 105 -6.43 -19.52 -25.93
CA MET A 105 -7.17 -20.81 -25.82
C MET A 105 -8.48 -20.60 -25.06
N ALA A 106 -9.50 -21.36 -25.46
CA ALA A 106 -10.88 -21.27 -24.95
C ALA A 106 -11.49 -22.66 -24.75
N ASP A 107 -10.76 -23.57 -24.10
CA ASP A 107 -11.11 -24.99 -23.96
C ASP A 107 -11.90 -25.30 -22.68
N ASP A 108 -11.98 -24.37 -21.75
CA ASP A 108 -12.82 -24.44 -20.54
C ASP A 108 -13.60 -23.13 -20.31
N LEU A 109 -14.52 -23.13 -19.34
CA LEU A 109 -15.34 -21.95 -19.03
C LEU A 109 -14.52 -20.73 -18.70
N LEU A 110 -13.49 -20.87 -17.85
CA LEU A 110 -12.69 -19.75 -17.38
C LEU A 110 -11.84 -19.15 -18.50
N ALA A 111 -11.21 -20.00 -19.33
CA ALA A 111 -10.45 -19.57 -20.49
C ALA A 111 -11.35 -18.88 -21.54
N THR A 112 -12.52 -19.48 -21.83
CA THR A 112 -13.51 -18.89 -22.73
C THR A 112 -13.99 -17.51 -22.25
N LEU A 113 -14.28 -17.39 -20.95
CA LEU A 113 -14.69 -16.14 -20.32
C LEU A 113 -13.60 -15.06 -20.46
N CYS A 114 -12.33 -15.43 -20.27
CA CYS A 114 -11.22 -14.52 -20.44
C CYS A 114 -11.04 -14.02 -21.89
N VAL A 115 -11.30 -14.89 -22.88
CA VAL A 115 -11.24 -14.49 -24.30
C VAL A 115 -12.45 -13.63 -24.70
N ALA A 116 -13.62 -13.90 -24.13
CA ALA A 116 -14.89 -13.20 -24.45
C ALA A 116 -15.05 -11.85 -23.72
N ARG A 117 -14.13 -11.50 -22.80
CA ARG A 117 -14.23 -10.31 -21.95
C ARG A 117 -14.18 -9.00 -22.71
N ASP A 118 -14.85 -7.99 -22.18
CA ASP A 118 -14.73 -6.58 -22.53
C ASP A 118 -14.29 -5.70 -21.33
N CYS A 119 -13.94 -6.35 -20.20
CA CYS A 119 -13.43 -5.74 -18.99
C CYS A 119 -11.93 -6.04 -18.75
N PRO A 120 -11.26 -5.32 -17.86
CA PRO A 120 -9.87 -5.59 -17.49
C PRO A 120 -9.65 -7.01 -16.95
N LEU A 121 -8.48 -7.57 -17.25
CA LEU A 121 -8.02 -8.85 -16.74
C LEU A 121 -6.75 -8.68 -15.91
N LEU A 122 -6.76 -9.20 -14.69
CA LEU A 122 -5.63 -9.23 -13.78
C LEU A 122 -5.25 -10.70 -13.54
N VAL A 123 -3.96 -11.00 -13.49
CA VAL A 123 -3.47 -12.36 -13.18
C VAL A 123 -2.51 -12.33 -12.01
N VAL A 124 -2.63 -13.29 -11.09
CA VAL A 124 -1.80 -13.44 -9.90
C VAL A 124 -1.03 -14.76 -10.00
N PRO A 125 0.19 -14.75 -10.57
CA PRO A 125 0.97 -15.96 -10.81
C PRO A 125 1.27 -16.74 -9.53
N ALA A 126 1.23 -18.08 -9.62
CA ALA A 126 1.54 -19.00 -8.54
C ALA A 126 2.16 -20.29 -9.08
N MET A 127 3.45 -20.47 -8.86
CA MET A 127 4.21 -21.64 -9.31
C MET A 127 5.52 -21.76 -8.55
N ASN A 128 6.29 -22.82 -8.74
CA ASN A 128 7.63 -22.88 -8.19
C ASN A 128 8.63 -22.01 -8.99
N ARG A 129 9.80 -21.79 -8.41
CA ARG A 129 10.83 -20.93 -8.99
C ARG A 129 11.25 -21.34 -10.40
N GLN A 130 11.48 -22.64 -10.65
CA GLN A 130 11.94 -23.13 -11.95
C GLN A 130 10.85 -22.95 -13.03
N MET A 131 9.58 -23.15 -12.67
CA MET A 131 8.47 -22.89 -13.57
C MET A 131 8.36 -21.39 -13.90
N TRP A 132 8.54 -20.53 -12.89
CA TRP A 132 8.53 -19.08 -13.11
C TRP A 132 9.68 -18.63 -14.01
N GLN A 133 10.91 -19.09 -13.72
CA GLN A 133 12.12 -18.75 -14.49
C GLN A 133 12.19 -19.43 -15.86
N ASN A 134 11.29 -20.37 -16.17
CA ASN A 134 11.29 -21.03 -17.44
C ASN A 134 11.08 -20.03 -18.60
N PRO A 135 11.91 -20.06 -19.66
CA PRO A 135 11.81 -19.12 -20.77
C PRO A 135 10.42 -19.08 -21.43
N ALA A 136 9.69 -20.21 -21.49
CA ALA A 136 8.34 -20.23 -22.02
C ALA A 136 7.37 -19.43 -21.13
N THR A 137 7.45 -19.60 -19.80
CA THR A 137 6.65 -18.83 -18.84
C THR A 137 6.94 -17.34 -18.96
N GLN A 138 8.21 -16.96 -19.03
CA GLN A 138 8.60 -15.55 -19.15
C GLN A 138 8.12 -14.92 -20.47
N ARG A 139 8.17 -15.65 -21.60
CA ARG A 139 7.58 -15.18 -22.86
C ARG A 139 6.08 -14.98 -22.76
N ASN A 140 5.35 -15.93 -22.15
CA ASN A 140 3.91 -15.82 -21.97
C ASN A 140 3.55 -14.62 -21.08
N VAL A 141 4.26 -14.41 -19.99
CA VAL A 141 4.05 -13.23 -19.12
C VAL A 141 4.33 -11.92 -19.85
N ALA A 142 5.41 -11.88 -20.66
CA ALA A 142 5.72 -10.69 -21.45
C ALA A 142 4.61 -10.42 -22.49
N GLN A 143 4.08 -11.46 -23.14
CA GLN A 143 2.95 -11.34 -24.07
C GLN A 143 1.69 -10.84 -23.37
N LEU A 144 1.34 -11.39 -22.20
CA LEU A 144 0.17 -10.94 -21.44
C LEU A 144 0.27 -9.46 -21.05
N ARG A 145 1.46 -9.00 -20.66
CA ARG A 145 1.68 -7.56 -20.39
C ARG A 145 1.54 -6.70 -21.64
N ALA A 146 2.06 -7.17 -22.78
CA ALA A 146 1.91 -6.49 -24.08
C ALA A 146 0.44 -6.40 -24.52
N ASP A 147 -0.38 -7.39 -24.16
CA ASP A 147 -1.83 -7.44 -24.42
C ASP A 147 -2.64 -6.60 -23.41
N GLY A 148 -1.97 -5.85 -22.49
CA GLY A 148 -2.62 -5.00 -21.51
C GLY A 148 -3.21 -5.75 -20.31
N ILE A 149 -2.77 -6.99 -20.07
CA ILE A 149 -3.18 -7.78 -18.89
C ILE A 149 -2.28 -7.40 -17.72
N GLU A 150 -2.89 -7.06 -16.59
CA GLU A 150 -2.18 -6.70 -15.37
C GLU A 150 -1.64 -7.95 -14.67
N VAL A 151 -0.31 -8.00 -14.45
CA VAL A 151 0.36 -9.13 -13.79
C VAL A 151 0.79 -8.72 -12.40
N LEU A 152 0.07 -9.20 -11.40
CA LEU A 152 0.28 -8.89 -9.98
C LEU A 152 1.24 -9.90 -9.33
N GLY A 153 2.46 -9.47 -9.08
CA GLY A 153 3.52 -10.35 -8.58
C GLY A 153 4.24 -11.14 -9.69
N PRO A 154 4.76 -12.36 -9.42
CA PRO A 154 4.73 -13.06 -8.13
C PRO A 154 5.63 -12.43 -7.07
N ASP A 155 5.50 -12.93 -5.83
CA ASP A 155 6.40 -12.63 -4.70
C ASP A 155 7.58 -13.60 -4.68
N SER A 156 8.60 -13.25 -3.90
CA SER A 156 9.76 -14.08 -3.58
C SER A 156 9.66 -14.60 -2.16
N GLY A 157 10.02 -15.85 -1.95
CA GLY A 157 10.02 -16.42 -0.60
C GLY A 157 9.98 -17.93 -0.57
N PRO A 158 9.79 -18.54 0.64
CA PRO A 158 9.67 -20.00 0.81
C PRO A 158 8.46 -20.54 0.05
N GLN A 159 8.66 -21.63 -0.66
CA GLN A 159 7.66 -22.34 -1.47
C GLN A 159 7.30 -23.69 -0.85
N ALA A 160 6.14 -24.25 -1.20
CA ALA A 160 5.66 -25.52 -0.65
C ALA A 160 6.59 -26.72 -0.93
N CYS A 161 7.40 -26.65 -1.97
CA CYS A 161 8.42 -27.67 -2.29
C CYS A 161 9.72 -27.54 -1.47
N GLY A 162 9.82 -26.56 -0.55
CA GLY A 162 11.00 -26.29 0.26
C GLY A 162 12.04 -25.39 -0.40
N GLU A 163 11.79 -24.90 -1.61
CA GLU A 163 12.67 -23.96 -2.29
C GLU A 163 12.38 -22.51 -1.86
N ILE A 164 13.35 -21.62 -2.09
CA ILE A 164 13.21 -20.17 -1.88
C ILE A 164 13.47 -19.47 -3.21
N GLY A 165 12.59 -18.52 -3.56
CA GLY A 165 12.72 -17.71 -4.78
C GLY A 165 11.40 -17.21 -5.31
N ASP A 166 11.46 -16.62 -6.51
CA ASP A 166 10.31 -16.03 -7.20
C ASP A 166 9.32 -17.11 -7.66
N GLY A 167 8.04 -16.73 -7.79
CA GLY A 167 6.97 -17.62 -8.22
C GLY A 167 5.91 -17.85 -7.17
N ARG A 168 6.18 -17.47 -5.90
CA ARG A 168 5.20 -17.53 -4.82
C ARG A 168 4.06 -16.55 -5.10
N MET A 169 2.82 -17.01 -4.97
CA MET A 169 1.67 -16.13 -5.04
C MET A 169 1.73 -15.05 -3.96
N LEU A 170 1.42 -13.81 -4.31
CA LEU A 170 1.18 -12.74 -3.33
C LEU A 170 0.28 -13.23 -2.19
N GLU A 171 0.48 -12.72 -0.99
CA GLU A 171 -0.44 -12.95 0.13
C GLU A 171 -1.82 -12.34 -0.17
N ALA A 172 -2.86 -12.87 0.46
CA ALA A 172 -4.23 -12.42 0.22
C ALA A 172 -4.39 -10.91 0.45
N ALA A 173 -3.76 -10.37 1.50
CA ALA A 173 -3.79 -8.95 1.80
C ALA A 173 -3.11 -8.10 0.71
N ALA A 174 -1.90 -8.50 0.25
CA ALA A 174 -1.19 -7.81 -0.82
C ALA A 174 -1.95 -7.88 -2.16
N THR A 175 -2.55 -9.05 -2.47
CA THR A 175 -3.39 -9.20 -3.66
C THR A 175 -4.62 -8.28 -3.59
N TYR A 176 -5.26 -8.20 -2.43
CA TYR A 176 -6.36 -7.28 -2.19
C TYR A 176 -5.93 -5.82 -2.40
N GLU A 177 -4.79 -5.41 -1.84
CA GLU A 177 -4.27 -4.05 -2.01
C GLU A 177 -3.96 -3.72 -3.47
N ALA A 178 -3.39 -4.67 -4.21
CA ALA A 178 -3.14 -4.50 -5.64
C ALA A 178 -4.43 -4.32 -6.44
N ILE A 179 -5.47 -5.12 -6.16
CA ILE A 179 -6.80 -4.98 -6.78
C ILE A 179 -7.44 -3.63 -6.41
N ALA A 180 -7.40 -3.24 -5.14
CA ALA A 180 -7.93 -1.95 -4.69
C ALA A 180 -7.19 -0.78 -5.35
N SER A 181 -5.86 -0.90 -5.46
CA SER A 181 -5.04 0.07 -6.20
C SER A 181 -5.46 0.15 -7.66
N PHE A 182 -5.71 -0.98 -8.33
CA PHE A 182 -6.12 -1.00 -9.74
C PHE A 182 -7.37 -0.12 -9.98
N PHE A 183 -8.37 -0.19 -9.10
CA PHE A 183 -9.61 0.58 -9.22
C PHE A 183 -9.51 2.02 -8.73
N ALA A 184 -8.47 2.38 -7.99
CA ALA A 184 -8.31 3.72 -7.47
C ALA A 184 -7.98 4.75 -8.59
N PRO A 185 -8.54 5.97 -8.54
CA PRO A 185 -8.19 7.04 -9.48
C PRO A 185 -6.69 7.36 -9.44
N LYS A 186 -6.02 7.38 -10.60
CA LYS A 186 -4.58 7.59 -10.72
C LYS A 186 -4.20 9.07 -10.75
N ILE A 187 -4.68 9.84 -9.78
CA ILE A 187 -4.53 11.31 -9.70
C ILE A 187 -3.08 11.77 -9.47
N LEU A 188 -2.16 10.87 -9.07
CA LEU A 188 -0.73 11.12 -8.90
C LEU A 188 0.13 10.31 -9.89
N SER A 189 -0.46 9.85 -11.01
CA SER A 189 0.29 9.11 -12.03
C SER A 189 1.51 9.89 -12.50
N GLY A 190 2.68 9.21 -12.53
CA GLY A 190 3.96 9.79 -12.94
C GLY A 190 4.61 10.72 -11.92
N ARG A 191 4.04 10.87 -10.71
CA ARG A 191 4.63 11.64 -9.60
C ARG A 191 5.42 10.74 -8.67
N ARG A 192 6.52 11.27 -8.14
CA ARG A 192 7.33 10.66 -7.08
C ARG A 192 7.01 11.30 -5.74
N VAL A 193 6.59 10.48 -4.78
CA VAL A 193 6.25 10.90 -3.42
C VAL A 193 7.28 10.35 -2.45
N LEU A 194 8.01 11.24 -1.80
CA LEU A 194 8.88 10.92 -0.67
C LEU A 194 8.15 11.26 0.61
N LEU A 195 8.06 10.33 1.56
CA LEU A 195 7.44 10.61 2.84
C LEU A 195 8.20 9.97 4.00
N THR A 196 8.09 10.60 5.17
CA THR A 196 8.63 10.07 6.43
C THR A 196 7.51 9.58 7.32
N ALA A 197 7.71 8.46 8.05
CA ALA A 197 6.73 7.92 8.98
C ALA A 197 7.37 7.31 10.22
N GLY A 198 6.56 7.10 11.26
CA GLY A 198 7.00 6.52 12.51
C GLY A 198 7.73 7.52 13.42
N PRO A 199 8.16 7.09 14.61
CA PRO A 199 9.01 7.88 15.50
C PRO A 199 10.47 7.71 15.10
N THR A 200 11.34 8.65 15.53
CA THR A 200 12.77 8.36 15.64
C THR A 200 13.10 7.82 17.04
N PHE A 201 14.22 7.13 17.15
CA PHE A 201 14.74 6.60 18.41
C PHE A 201 16.18 7.08 18.57
N GLU A 202 16.39 7.94 19.58
CA GLU A 202 17.70 8.53 19.87
C GLU A 202 18.35 7.74 21.01
N PRO A 203 19.43 6.99 20.75
CA PRO A 203 20.03 6.13 21.76
C PRO A 203 20.68 6.92 22.89
N LEU A 204 20.46 6.47 24.12
CA LEU A 204 21.26 6.85 25.30
C LEU A 204 22.43 5.89 25.48
N ASP A 205 22.15 4.62 25.23
CA ASP A 205 23.10 3.50 25.22
C ASP A 205 22.52 2.37 24.31
N PRO A 206 23.20 1.23 24.10
CA PRO A 206 22.71 0.15 23.23
C PRO A 206 21.35 -0.45 23.64
N VAL A 207 20.83 -0.12 24.82
CA VAL A 207 19.60 -0.70 25.39
C VAL A 207 18.47 0.31 25.54
N ARG A 208 18.79 1.59 25.75
CA ARG A 208 17.82 2.65 26.09
C ARG A 208 17.94 3.85 25.15
N GLY A 209 16.85 4.54 24.94
CA GLY A 209 16.79 5.74 24.11
C GLY A 209 15.57 6.60 24.38
N ILE A 210 15.53 7.73 23.70
CA ILE A 210 14.42 8.69 23.67
C ILE A 210 13.65 8.46 22.37
N THR A 211 12.32 8.41 22.44
CA THR A 211 11.46 8.25 21.28
C THR A 211 10.11 8.92 21.50
N ASN A 212 9.41 9.20 20.43
CA ASN A 212 8.04 9.67 20.44
C ASN A 212 7.03 8.50 20.47
N ARG A 213 5.81 8.77 20.94
CA ARG A 213 4.73 7.75 21.03
C ARG A 213 4.00 7.51 19.70
N SER A 214 4.57 7.92 18.57
CA SER A 214 3.97 7.70 17.26
C SER A 214 3.95 6.21 16.91
N SER A 215 2.81 5.73 16.42
CA SER A 215 2.67 4.36 15.89
C SER A 215 3.03 4.23 14.41
N GLY A 216 3.27 5.33 13.70
CA GLY A 216 3.50 5.35 12.24
C GLY A 216 2.24 5.16 11.38
N LYS A 217 1.10 4.75 11.94
CA LYS A 217 -0.12 4.37 11.20
C LYS A 217 -0.57 5.41 10.16
N MET A 218 -0.50 6.71 10.48
CA MET A 218 -0.94 7.76 9.54
C MET A 218 0.00 7.87 8.34
N GLY A 219 1.32 7.84 8.55
CA GLY A 219 2.30 7.88 7.46
C GLY A 219 2.20 6.66 6.53
N PHE A 220 2.00 5.46 7.10
CA PHE A 220 1.78 4.25 6.31
C PHE A 220 0.46 4.28 5.52
N ALA A 221 -0.60 4.86 6.10
CA ALA A 221 -1.86 5.07 5.40
C ALA A 221 -1.70 6.05 4.22
N LEU A 222 -0.92 7.12 4.40
CA LEU A 222 -0.60 8.08 3.32
C LEU A 222 0.27 7.45 2.24
N ALA A 223 1.26 6.63 2.60
CA ALA A 223 2.09 5.91 1.64
C ALA A 223 1.22 4.97 0.76
N ARG A 224 0.31 4.21 1.39
CA ARG A 224 -0.65 3.36 0.70
C ARG A 224 -1.57 4.19 -0.22
N ALA A 225 -2.14 5.28 0.27
CA ALA A 225 -3.05 6.12 -0.51
C ALA A 225 -2.35 6.80 -1.69
N ALA A 226 -1.10 7.24 -1.54
CA ALA A 226 -0.29 7.80 -2.62
C ALA A 226 0.03 6.76 -3.70
N GLN A 227 0.39 5.54 -3.31
CA GLN A 227 0.62 4.42 -4.22
C GLN A 227 -0.67 4.05 -4.97
N GLN A 228 -1.80 3.94 -4.28
CA GLN A 228 -3.11 3.70 -4.90
C GLN A 228 -3.48 4.81 -5.91
N ALA A 229 -3.10 6.06 -5.62
CA ALA A 229 -3.27 7.21 -6.51
C ALA A 229 -2.29 7.19 -7.72
N GLY A 230 -1.43 6.20 -7.84
CA GLY A 230 -0.53 6.00 -8.98
C GLY A 230 0.85 6.66 -8.84
N ALA A 231 1.22 7.10 -7.65
CA ALA A 231 2.56 7.64 -7.40
C ALA A 231 3.61 6.51 -7.25
N ASP A 232 4.85 6.83 -7.62
CA ASP A 232 6.03 6.10 -7.15
C ASP A 232 6.37 6.59 -5.74
N VAL A 233 6.34 5.69 -4.75
CA VAL A 233 6.37 6.06 -3.33
C VAL A 233 7.63 5.55 -2.66
N HIS A 234 8.43 6.47 -2.09
CA HIS A 234 9.54 6.18 -1.21
C HIS A 234 9.18 6.56 0.23
N LEU A 235 9.10 5.58 1.11
CA LEU A 235 8.78 5.70 2.53
C LEU A 235 10.05 5.55 3.37
N VAL A 236 10.49 6.62 4.02
CA VAL A 236 11.55 6.57 5.05
C VAL A 236 10.89 6.37 6.41
N ALA A 237 11.08 5.20 7.01
CA ALA A 237 10.37 4.78 8.21
C ALA A 237 11.29 4.68 9.42
N GLY A 238 10.94 5.39 10.51
CA GLY A 238 11.49 5.12 11.84
C GLY A 238 10.97 3.80 12.41
N PRO A 239 11.46 3.35 13.59
CA PRO A 239 11.15 2.04 14.15
C PRO A 239 9.66 1.80 14.38
N VAL A 240 9.04 0.99 13.55
CA VAL A 240 7.64 0.55 13.66
C VAL A 240 7.49 -0.88 13.18
N ALA A 241 6.53 -1.62 13.77
CA ALA A 241 6.21 -3.00 13.39
C ALA A 241 5.08 -3.08 12.35
N LEU A 242 4.94 -2.07 11.48
CA LEU A 242 3.92 -2.06 10.43
C LEU A 242 4.48 -2.71 9.16
N GLU A 243 3.64 -3.49 8.49
CA GLU A 243 3.97 -4.04 7.17
C GLU A 243 4.06 -2.94 6.12
N THR A 244 4.96 -3.11 5.17
CA THR A 244 5.10 -2.18 4.04
C THR A 244 3.89 -2.30 3.12
N PRO A 245 3.20 -1.21 2.78
CA PRO A 245 2.10 -1.27 1.82
C PRO A 245 2.59 -1.78 0.45
N TRP A 246 1.72 -2.48 -0.25
CA TRP A 246 2.06 -3.02 -1.57
C TRP A 246 2.53 -1.93 -2.54
N GLY A 247 3.60 -2.21 -3.29
CA GLY A 247 4.15 -1.29 -4.28
C GLY A 247 4.87 -0.05 -3.71
N VAL A 248 5.09 0.02 -2.39
CA VAL A 248 5.85 1.09 -1.74
C VAL A 248 7.28 0.64 -1.51
N PHE A 249 8.26 1.45 -1.92
CA PHE A 249 9.65 1.27 -1.53
C PHE A 249 9.86 1.84 -0.13
N ARG A 250 10.36 1.00 0.81
CA ARG A 250 10.60 1.39 2.20
C ARG A 250 12.07 1.35 2.53
N GLU A 251 12.55 2.43 3.16
CA GLU A 251 13.89 2.52 3.77
C GLU A 251 13.73 2.69 5.29
N ASP A 252 14.21 1.70 6.06
CA ASP A 252 14.15 1.75 7.51
C ASP A 252 15.35 2.52 8.08
N VAL A 253 15.05 3.43 9.01
CA VAL A 253 16.03 4.24 9.74
C VAL A 253 15.72 4.20 11.24
N GLN A 254 16.68 4.59 12.09
CA GLN A 254 16.49 4.58 13.52
C GLN A 254 16.46 6.00 14.09
N THR A 255 17.48 6.82 13.78
CA THR A 255 17.68 8.16 14.38
C THR A 255 17.18 9.28 13.47
N ALA A 256 17.00 10.46 14.03
CA ALA A 256 16.69 11.67 13.28
C ALA A 256 17.77 12.01 12.24
N GLN A 257 19.04 11.77 12.57
CA GLN A 257 20.14 11.99 11.62
C GLN A 257 20.07 11.01 10.44
N GLN A 258 19.81 9.73 10.70
CA GLN A 258 19.64 8.74 9.61
C GLN A 258 18.44 9.07 8.73
N MET A 259 17.32 9.50 9.34
CA MET A 259 16.13 9.92 8.59
C MET A 259 16.43 11.16 7.74
N HIS A 260 17.12 12.15 8.29
CA HIS A 260 17.58 13.31 7.54
C HIS A 260 18.42 12.90 6.32
N ASP A 261 19.44 12.06 6.53
CA ASP A 261 20.36 11.66 5.46
C ASP A 261 19.63 10.86 4.37
N ALA A 262 18.69 9.98 4.73
CA ALA A 262 17.86 9.25 3.79
C ALA A 262 16.96 10.19 2.96
N VAL A 263 16.31 11.15 3.62
CA VAL A 263 15.47 12.16 2.94
C VAL A 263 16.32 13.00 2.00
N MET A 264 17.47 13.51 2.45
CA MET A 264 18.31 14.39 1.61
C MET A 264 18.93 13.68 0.40
N ARG A 265 19.12 12.36 0.45
CA ARG A 265 19.52 11.56 -0.72
C ARG A 265 18.41 11.45 -1.77
N ALA A 266 17.15 11.35 -1.32
CA ALA A 266 16.01 11.03 -2.19
C ALA A 266 15.20 12.25 -2.64
N VAL A 267 15.30 13.39 -1.94
CA VAL A 267 14.40 14.53 -2.12
C VAL A 267 14.56 15.26 -3.45
N THR A 268 15.72 15.20 -4.06
CA THR A 268 16.00 15.85 -5.37
C THR A 268 15.17 15.27 -6.50
N ASP A 269 14.77 14.02 -6.39
CA ASP A 269 13.97 13.31 -7.38
C ASP A 269 12.48 13.31 -7.07
N ALA A 270 12.07 13.89 -5.92
CA ALA A 270 10.69 13.89 -5.46
C ALA A 270 9.90 15.09 -6.02
N ASP A 271 8.68 14.84 -6.45
CA ASP A 271 7.71 15.89 -6.78
C ASP A 271 6.99 16.40 -5.52
N ILE A 272 6.81 15.49 -4.54
CA ILE A 272 6.07 15.75 -3.30
C ILE A 272 6.88 15.21 -2.13
N PHE A 273 7.05 16.01 -1.09
CA PHE A 273 7.58 15.56 0.21
C PHE A 273 6.50 15.70 1.29
N ILE A 274 6.26 14.61 2.05
CA ILE A 274 5.28 14.59 3.14
C ILE A 274 6.00 14.24 4.45
N GLY A 275 6.22 15.22 5.31
CA GLY A 275 6.89 15.05 6.61
C GLY A 275 5.88 14.66 7.69
N VAL A 276 5.67 13.33 7.91
CA VAL A 276 4.70 12.79 8.89
C VAL A 276 5.38 12.18 10.11
N ALA A 277 6.66 11.85 10.02
CA ALA A 277 7.41 11.24 11.11
C ALA A 277 7.39 12.12 12.37
N ALA A 278 7.29 11.50 13.53
CA ALA A 278 7.49 12.14 14.81
C ALA A 278 8.98 12.12 15.18
N VAL A 279 9.71 13.05 14.60
CA VAL A 279 11.15 13.22 14.83
C VAL A 279 11.37 13.78 16.23
N ALA A 280 12.31 13.22 17.01
CA ALA A 280 12.70 13.77 18.31
C ALA A 280 13.43 15.11 18.10
N ASP A 281 13.07 16.12 18.89
CA ASP A 281 13.71 17.46 18.80
C ASP A 281 15.17 17.44 19.24
N TRP A 282 15.52 16.53 20.15
CA TRP A 282 16.85 16.43 20.76
C TRP A 282 17.37 14.99 20.78
N ARG A 283 18.70 14.86 20.77
CA ARG A 283 19.43 13.62 21.03
C ARG A 283 20.50 13.87 22.09
N VAL A 284 20.98 12.81 22.71
CA VAL A 284 22.15 12.90 23.57
C VAL A 284 23.37 13.19 22.72
N ASP A 285 24.19 14.17 23.16
CA ASP A 285 25.40 14.60 22.45
C ASP A 285 26.41 13.44 22.27
N HIS A 286 26.63 12.70 23.34
CA HIS A 286 27.54 11.55 23.39
C HIS A 286 26.80 10.32 23.94
N PRO A 287 26.12 9.51 23.10
CA PRO A 287 25.53 8.27 23.55
C PRO A 287 26.63 7.28 23.98
N SER A 288 26.36 6.49 25.01
CA SER A 288 27.31 5.50 25.49
C SER A 288 27.35 4.26 24.60
N ASP A 289 28.56 3.79 24.23
CA ASP A 289 28.74 2.53 23.48
C ASP A 289 28.42 1.28 24.31
N HIS A 290 28.28 1.46 25.64
CA HIS A 290 28.00 0.37 26.57
C HIS A 290 26.79 0.70 27.43
N LYS A 291 26.04 -0.35 27.83
CA LYS A 291 24.93 -0.21 28.76
C LYS A 291 25.38 0.54 30.02
N ILE A 292 24.81 1.72 30.31
CA ILE A 292 25.09 2.52 31.50
C ILE A 292 24.67 1.70 32.73
N LYS A 293 25.63 1.36 33.58
CA LYS A 293 25.40 0.63 34.85
C LYS A 293 25.09 1.60 35.98
N LYS A 294 24.40 1.12 37.01
CA LYS A 294 24.24 1.83 38.25
C LYS A 294 25.63 2.02 38.91
N SER A 295 25.95 3.23 39.30
CA SER A 295 27.18 3.49 40.09
C SER A 295 27.05 2.99 41.51
N ALA A 296 28.17 2.67 42.15
CA ALA A 296 28.21 2.18 43.54
C ALA A 296 27.69 3.24 44.55
N ASP A 297 27.88 4.50 44.24
CA ASP A 297 27.42 5.66 45.01
C ASP A 297 25.97 6.07 44.73
N ARG A 298 25.25 5.30 43.83
CA ARG A 298 23.89 5.59 43.40
C ARG A 298 23.72 6.94 42.69
N ALA A 299 24.79 7.56 42.18
CA ALA A 299 24.69 8.77 41.38
C ALA A 299 23.86 8.48 40.08
N LEU A 300 22.98 9.42 39.73
CA LEU A 300 22.20 9.34 38.51
C LEU A 300 23.04 9.79 37.31
N PRO A 301 22.90 9.17 36.15
CA PRO A 301 23.58 9.63 34.95
C PRO A 301 23.03 11.00 34.53
N THR A 302 23.92 11.90 34.14
CA THR A 302 23.57 13.20 33.57
C THR A 302 23.85 13.16 32.07
N PHE A 303 22.93 13.71 31.25
CA PHE A 303 23.06 13.76 29.80
C PHE A 303 23.07 15.21 29.31
N SER A 304 23.98 15.51 28.40
CA SER A 304 23.94 16.74 27.60
C SER A 304 23.14 16.45 26.33
N PHE A 305 22.28 17.38 25.92
CA PHE A 305 21.45 17.25 24.73
C PHE A 305 21.86 18.24 23.64
N VAL A 306 21.73 17.82 22.40
CA VAL A 306 21.89 18.65 21.20
C VAL A 306 20.65 18.54 20.35
N GLU A 307 20.38 19.59 19.57
CA GLU A 307 19.23 19.61 18.67
C GLU A 307 19.41 18.62 17.50
N ASN A 308 18.32 18.00 17.11
CA ASN A 308 18.22 17.19 15.89
C ASN A 308 17.94 18.07 14.66
N PRO A 309 18.30 17.63 13.45
CA PRO A 309 18.00 18.37 12.24
C PRO A 309 16.48 18.49 12.01
N ASP A 310 16.04 19.70 11.69
CA ASP A 310 14.66 19.97 11.29
C ASP A 310 14.46 19.61 9.81
N ILE A 311 14.16 18.34 9.55
CA ILE A 311 14.05 17.77 8.20
C ILE A 311 13.06 18.55 7.34
N LEU A 312 11.88 18.88 7.89
CA LEU A 312 10.84 19.61 7.15
C LEU A 312 11.32 21.00 6.72
N ALA A 313 11.92 21.75 7.64
CA ALA A 313 12.42 23.09 7.35
C ALA A 313 13.64 23.06 6.39
N LEU A 314 14.47 22.03 6.47
CA LEU A 314 15.61 21.86 5.55
C LEU A 314 15.14 21.56 4.13
N VAL A 315 14.17 20.66 3.94
CA VAL A 315 13.57 20.39 2.63
C VAL A 315 12.88 21.62 2.06
N ALA A 316 12.11 22.36 2.87
CA ALA A 316 11.41 23.57 2.43
C ALA A 316 12.36 24.72 2.01
N LYS A 317 13.62 24.68 2.43
CA LYS A 317 14.66 25.67 2.09
C LYS A 317 15.53 25.29 0.90
N LEU A 318 15.29 24.14 0.28
CA LEU A 318 16.05 23.76 -0.94
C LEU A 318 15.85 24.78 -2.06
N PRO A 319 16.82 24.96 -2.95
CA PRO A 319 16.68 25.89 -4.10
C PRO A 319 15.47 25.57 -4.98
N HIS A 320 15.15 24.27 -5.15
CA HIS A 320 13.99 23.76 -5.87
C HIS A 320 13.30 22.70 -4.99
N PRO A 321 12.52 23.14 -3.98
CA PRO A 321 11.89 22.19 -3.08
C PRO A 321 10.73 21.46 -3.80
N PRO A 322 10.49 20.18 -3.50
CA PRO A 322 9.24 19.52 -3.90
C PRO A 322 8.04 20.23 -3.24
N PHE A 323 6.83 19.92 -3.70
CA PHE A 323 5.64 20.35 -2.96
C PHE A 323 5.67 19.76 -1.55
N THR A 324 5.96 20.61 -0.56
CA THR A 324 6.30 20.17 0.79
C THR A 324 5.08 20.24 1.71
N VAL A 325 4.71 19.11 2.29
CA VAL A 325 3.60 18.96 3.23
C VAL A 325 4.15 18.62 4.61
N GLY A 326 3.86 19.45 5.60
CA GLY A 326 4.21 19.19 7.00
C GLY A 326 3.05 18.60 7.79
N PHE A 327 3.38 17.83 8.83
CA PHE A 327 2.42 17.40 9.85
C PHE A 327 2.76 18.04 11.20
N ALA A 328 1.72 18.43 11.93
CA ALA A 328 1.84 18.98 13.28
C ALA A 328 0.86 18.25 14.21
N ALA A 329 1.40 17.63 15.27
CA ALA A 329 0.61 17.09 16.36
C ALA A 329 0.70 18.08 17.53
N GLU A 330 -0.39 18.80 17.80
CA GLU A 330 -0.44 19.79 18.87
C GLU A 330 -1.21 19.22 20.08
N SER A 331 -0.97 19.78 21.26
CA SER A 331 -1.66 19.40 22.49
C SER A 331 -2.90 20.26 22.79
N GLY A 332 -3.04 21.41 22.13
CA GLY A 332 -4.15 22.37 22.26
C GLY A 332 -4.00 23.51 21.25
N ASP A 333 -5.01 24.37 21.12
CA ASP A 333 -5.05 25.57 20.28
C ASP A 333 -4.53 25.36 18.84
N LEU A 334 -4.95 24.22 18.25
CA LEU A 334 -4.45 23.74 16.95
C LEU A 334 -4.60 24.78 15.83
N GLU A 335 -5.68 25.58 15.84
CA GLU A 335 -5.96 26.57 14.78
C GLU A 335 -4.93 27.72 14.80
N VAL A 336 -4.49 28.14 16.00
CA VAL A 336 -3.48 29.21 16.16
C VAL A 336 -2.08 28.66 15.86
N HIS A 337 -1.69 27.60 16.53
CA HIS A 337 -0.34 27.06 16.43
C HIS A 337 -0.05 26.41 15.06
N GLY A 338 -1.09 25.90 14.39
CA GLY A 338 -0.96 25.29 13.08
C GLY A 338 -0.52 26.28 12.01
N GLU A 339 -1.17 27.44 11.91
CA GLU A 339 -0.79 28.47 10.95
C GLU A 339 0.57 29.10 11.27
N GLU A 340 0.85 29.42 12.53
CA GLU A 340 2.15 29.92 12.95
C GLU A 340 3.28 28.95 12.57
N LYS A 341 3.06 27.65 12.78
CA LYS A 341 4.02 26.60 12.42
C LYS A 341 4.21 26.48 10.91
N ARG A 342 3.12 26.57 10.13
CA ARG A 342 3.18 26.57 8.66
C ARG A 342 4.08 27.69 8.14
N VAL A 343 3.85 28.92 8.61
CA VAL A 343 4.63 30.09 8.23
C VAL A 343 6.08 29.97 8.66
N ARG A 344 6.34 29.57 9.91
CA ARG A 344 7.70 29.38 10.45
C ARG A 344 8.51 28.32 9.67
N LYS A 345 7.85 27.22 9.24
CA LYS A 345 8.49 26.15 8.47
C LYS A 345 8.56 26.46 6.98
N ASN A 346 7.91 27.52 6.53
CA ASN A 346 7.82 27.96 5.13
C ASN A 346 7.32 26.83 4.20
N VAL A 347 6.24 26.15 4.62
CA VAL A 347 5.62 25.08 3.81
C VAL A 347 4.31 25.55 3.19
N PRO A 348 4.00 25.12 1.94
CA PRO A 348 2.74 25.50 1.29
C PRO A 348 1.52 24.88 1.99
N LEU A 349 1.67 23.71 2.59
CA LEU A 349 0.59 22.99 3.27
C LEU A 349 1.10 22.41 4.60
N LEU A 350 0.38 22.66 5.69
CA LEU A 350 0.57 21.99 6.97
C LEU A 350 -0.72 21.29 7.38
N ILE A 351 -0.61 20.04 7.80
CA ILE A 351 -1.72 19.22 8.28
C ILE A 351 -1.59 19.09 9.80
N GLY A 352 -2.55 19.63 10.53
CA GLY A 352 -2.55 19.64 11.98
C GLY A 352 -3.58 18.67 12.57
N ASN A 353 -3.22 18.01 13.69
CA ASN A 353 -4.13 17.21 14.50
C ASN A 353 -3.83 17.35 16.00
N LEU A 354 -4.79 16.95 16.85
CA LEU A 354 -4.60 16.88 18.29
C LEU A 354 -3.95 15.56 18.68
N GLY A 355 -2.63 15.57 18.87
CA GLY A 355 -1.81 14.38 19.14
C GLY A 355 -2.33 13.49 20.28
N PRO A 356 -2.67 14.02 21.48
CA PRO A 356 -3.18 13.21 22.57
C PRO A 356 -4.45 12.41 22.26
N LEU A 357 -5.27 12.87 21.31
CA LEU A 357 -6.53 12.23 20.91
C LEU A 357 -6.38 11.25 19.75
N THR A 358 -5.22 11.20 19.09
CA THR A 358 -5.06 10.50 17.80
C THR A 358 -3.89 9.53 17.77
N PHE A 359 -2.91 9.67 18.69
CA PHE A 359 -1.78 8.75 18.76
C PHE A 359 -2.22 7.34 19.14
N GLY A 360 -1.79 6.35 18.34
CA GLY A 360 -2.14 4.95 18.53
C GLY A 360 -3.56 4.56 18.06
N MET A 361 -4.47 5.52 17.87
CA MET A 361 -5.85 5.27 17.42
C MET A 361 -5.89 4.90 15.93
N ASP A 362 -6.99 4.28 15.50
CA ASP A 362 -7.20 3.88 14.09
C ASP A 362 -7.92 4.96 13.26
N ASP A 363 -8.43 6.00 13.92
CA ASP A 363 -9.06 7.17 13.31
C ASP A 363 -8.27 8.45 13.59
N ASN A 364 -8.62 9.52 12.89
CA ASN A 364 -8.06 10.87 13.08
C ASN A 364 -9.02 11.93 12.55
N GLU A 365 -8.81 13.18 13.02
CA GLU A 365 -9.39 14.41 12.51
C GLU A 365 -8.26 15.39 12.25
N VAL A 366 -8.29 16.12 11.14
CA VAL A 366 -7.21 17.04 10.78
C VAL A 366 -7.73 18.37 10.26
N ILE A 367 -6.89 19.39 10.39
CA ILE A 367 -7.06 20.71 9.77
C ILE A 367 -5.89 20.92 8.81
N LEU A 368 -6.21 21.34 7.58
CA LEU A 368 -5.25 21.73 6.56
C LEU A 368 -5.05 23.24 6.65
N PHE A 369 -3.82 23.70 6.84
CA PHE A 369 -3.43 25.11 6.87
C PHE A 369 -2.65 25.46 5.61
N GLU A 370 -3.13 26.48 4.90
CA GLU A 370 -2.51 27.01 3.69
C GLU A 370 -2.65 28.55 3.62
N ALA A 371 -1.98 29.21 2.67
CA ALA A 371 -2.01 30.68 2.57
C ALA A 371 -3.43 31.26 2.39
N GLY A 372 -4.38 30.45 1.90
CA GLY A 372 -5.80 30.86 1.70
C GLY A 372 -6.71 30.62 2.91
N GLY A 373 -6.21 30.08 4.01
CA GLY A 373 -6.98 29.77 5.22
C GLY A 373 -6.84 28.34 5.70
N ALA A 374 -7.82 27.89 6.50
CA ALA A 374 -7.82 26.56 7.09
C ALA A 374 -9.05 25.75 6.63
N THR A 375 -8.84 24.49 6.27
CA THR A 375 -9.90 23.55 5.89
C THR A 375 -9.90 22.37 6.83
N ARG A 376 -11.05 22.06 7.44
CA ARG A 376 -11.20 20.91 8.35
C ARG A 376 -11.67 19.69 7.57
N LEU A 377 -10.98 18.57 7.72
CA LEU A 377 -11.47 17.24 7.33
C LEU A 377 -12.04 16.54 8.56
N PRO A 378 -13.27 16.01 8.45
CA PRO A 378 -13.95 15.38 9.58
C PRO A 378 -13.25 14.09 10.01
N ARG A 379 -13.53 13.69 11.25
CA ARG A 379 -13.00 12.43 11.81
C ARG A 379 -13.39 11.24 10.96
N ALA A 380 -12.40 10.46 10.57
CA ALA A 380 -12.54 9.25 9.77
C ALA A 380 -11.43 8.24 10.13
N ASP A 381 -11.58 6.99 9.71
CA ASP A 381 -10.47 6.04 9.77
C ASP A 381 -9.27 6.57 8.97
N LYS A 382 -8.06 6.18 9.38
CA LYS A 382 -6.82 6.71 8.81
C LYS A 382 -6.65 6.42 7.31
N GLN A 383 -7.23 5.35 6.79
CA GLN A 383 -7.17 5.03 5.36
C GLN A 383 -8.07 5.97 4.55
N THR A 384 -9.30 6.17 4.99
CA THR A 384 -10.24 7.12 4.38
C THR A 384 -9.68 8.53 4.42
N LEU A 385 -9.14 8.95 5.56
CA LEU A 385 -8.54 10.28 5.72
C LEU A 385 -7.30 10.44 4.85
N ALA A 386 -6.44 9.41 4.75
CA ALA A 386 -5.26 9.46 3.89
C ALA A 386 -5.61 9.64 2.41
N ARG A 387 -6.64 8.94 1.91
CA ARG A 387 -7.13 9.14 0.54
C ARG A 387 -7.64 10.57 0.32
N ALA A 388 -8.41 11.10 1.27
CA ALA A 388 -8.88 12.49 1.20
C ALA A 388 -7.71 13.48 1.19
N LEU A 389 -6.69 13.27 2.03
CA LEU A 389 -5.49 14.11 2.08
C LEU A 389 -4.68 14.03 0.77
N ILE A 390 -4.49 12.86 0.20
CA ILE A 390 -3.80 12.71 -1.09
C ILE A 390 -4.59 13.42 -2.20
N ALA A 391 -5.91 13.34 -2.20
CA ALA A 391 -6.75 14.09 -3.15
C ALA A 391 -6.61 15.61 -2.96
N GLU A 392 -6.55 16.10 -1.72
CA GLU A 392 -6.33 17.51 -1.42
C GLU A 392 -4.92 17.99 -1.82
N ILE A 393 -3.90 17.16 -1.61
CA ILE A 393 -2.52 17.44 -2.07
C ILE A 393 -2.51 17.51 -3.60
N ALA A 394 -3.11 16.55 -4.29
CA ALA A 394 -3.12 16.50 -5.76
C ALA A 394 -3.72 17.77 -6.40
N LYS A 395 -4.78 18.35 -5.81
CA LYS A 395 -5.40 19.60 -6.28
C LYS A 395 -4.49 20.82 -6.23
N ARG A 396 -3.45 20.78 -5.38
CA ARG A 396 -2.52 21.90 -5.12
C ARG A 396 -1.21 21.77 -5.89
N LEU A 397 -1.01 20.67 -6.59
CA LEU A 397 0.20 20.48 -7.40
C LEU A 397 0.16 21.33 -8.67
N PRO A 398 1.30 21.87 -9.11
CA PRO A 398 1.40 22.53 -10.40
C PRO A 398 1.08 21.55 -11.53
N ASP A 399 0.44 22.07 -12.57
CA ASP A 399 0.07 21.31 -13.77
C ASP A 399 1.34 20.81 -14.49
N THR A 400 1.50 19.52 -14.65
CA THR A 400 2.69 18.90 -15.30
C THR A 400 2.73 19.13 -16.81
N SER A 401 1.64 19.61 -17.41
CA SER A 401 1.58 19.87 -18.85
C SER A 401 2.45 21.04 -19.32
N LEU A 402 3.03 21.82 -18.38
CA LEU A 402 3.83 23.04 -18.65
C LEU A 402 5.34 22.86 -18.39
N ILE A 403 5.83 21.67 -17.99
CA ILE A 403 7.22 21.45 -17.53
C ILE A 403 7.95 20.36 -18.34
N ARG A 404 7.46 19.91 -19.48
CA ARG A 404 8.19 19.01 -20.41
C ARG A 404 8.41 19.62 -21.76
#